data_0ba3baeb7d1c06d9431e1ddcdf120269
#
_entry.id   0ba3baeb7d1c06d9431e1ddcdf120269
#
_cell.length_a   1.000
_cell.length_b   1.000
_cell.length_c   1.000
_cell.angle_alpha   90.00
_cell.angle_beta   90.00
_cell.angle_gamma   90.00
#
_symmetry.space_group_name_H-M   'P 1'
#
loop_
_entity.id
_entity.type
_entity.pdbx_description
1 polymer ?
#
loop_
_entity_poly.entity_id
_entity_poly.type
_entity_poly.pdbx_seq_one_letter_code
_entity_poly.pdbx_strand_id
1 'polypeptide(L)'
;MGCLQICELESDQIPILTDWSRREGFAPGLGDIEIYRQTDRQGLWIAWLDQEPIGCIAGVRYNIDYGFIGLYLVVPHQRGLGYGKQLWKHALNHLADLTCIGLEAAPARILDYSGWGFESSSITTRWSCFNKGELDDLWGGLPPGLQVVEGSDVPSEAVQLYDAQREPSPRPHFLADWLGHQSGQVLALLDENGNCHGFGRIRPCLLQDGEGWRIGPLLADSPGLAAYLIRKLQQRHPGALLIDTPGFNFAAKELMLTLGFRAESETMRMYRGELSEVDLSDVFALACLELG
;
A
#
# COMPACT_ATOMS: atom_id res chain seq x y z
N MET A 1 23.51 13.16 -27.12
CA MET A 1 22.31 12.71 -26.32
C MET A 1 22.78 11.56 -25.48
N GLY A 2 22.55 11.62 -24.16
CA GLY A 2 22.87 10.53 -23.24
C GLY A 2 22.11 9.26 -23.58
N CYS A 3 22.68 8.10 -23.26
CA CYS A 3 22.06 6.79 -23.49
C CYS A 3 21.16 6.46 -22.29
N LEU A 4 19.83 6.46 -22.50
CA LEU A 4 18.88 5.99 -21.47
C LEU A 4 18.87 4.46 -21.46
N GLN A 5 19.06 3.88 -20.29
CA GLN A 5 18.90 2.46 -20.02
C GLN A 5 17.84 2.25 -18.94
N ILE A 6 16.91 1.34 -19.17
CA ILE A 6 15.91 0.91 -18.18
C ILE A 6 16.24 -0.52 -17.81
N CYS A 7 16.60 -0.74 -16.56
CA CYS A 7 17.06 -2.03 -16.05
C CYS A 7 16.15 -2.50 -14.91
N GLU A 8 16.01 -3.81 -14.73
CA GLU A 8 15.38 -4.37 -13.53
C GLU A 8 16.13 -3.89 -12.29
N LEU A 9 15.36 -3.62 -11.22
CA LEU A 9 15.92 -3.12 -9.96
C LEU A 9 16.70 -4.22 -9.24
N GLU A 10 17.96 -3.97 -8.91
CA GLU A 10 18.75 -4.84 -8.06
C GLU A 10 18.62 -4.45 -6.58
N SER A 11 18.91 -5.43 -5.69
CA SER A 11 18.69 -5.23 -4.24
C SER A 11 19.54 -4.11 -3.64
N ASP A 12 20.75 -3.90 -4.14
CA ASP A 12 21.66 -2.83 -3.71
C ASP A 12 21.22 -1.43 -4.14
N GLN A 13 20.26 -1.34 -5.07
CA GLN A 13 19.69 -0.10 -5.58
C GLN A 13 18.42 0.32 -4.82
N ILE A 14 17.82 -0.55 -3.99
CA ILE A 14 16.62 -0.25 -3.18
C ILE A 14 16.78 1.05 -2.36
N PRO A 15 17.94 1.34 -1.74
CA PRO A 15 18.12 2.59 -1.01
C PRO A 15 17.92 3.86 -1.86
N ILE A 16 18.22 3.82 -3.16
CA ILE A 16 18.01 4.94 -4.09
C ILE A 16 16.51 5.24 -4.20
N LEU A 17 15.69 4.23 -4.47
CA LEU A 17 14.25 4.37 -4.61
C LEU A 17 13.59 4.79 -3.29
N THR A 18 14.08 4.24 -2.19
CA THR A 18 13.61 4.59 -0.84
C THR A 18 13.84 6.08 -0.54
N ASP A 19 15.04 6.60 -0.85
CA ASP A 19 15.37 8.02 -0.66
C ASP A 19 14.52 8.92 -1.57
N TRP A 20 14.34 8.55 -2.84
CA TRP A 20 13.47 9.30 -3.74
C TRP A 20 12.02 9.32 -3.28
N SER A 21 11.47 8.16 -2.90
CA SER A 21 10.11 8.03 -2.39
C SER A 21 9.90 8.86 -1.11
N ARG A 22 10.90 8.88 -0.23
CA ARG A 22 10.89 9.72 0.97
C ARG A 22 10.81 11.20 0.61
N ARG A 23 11.67 11.68 -0.29
CA ARG A 23 11.71 13.09 -0.73
C ARG A 23 10.42 13.55 -1.40
N GLU A 24 9.76 12.67 -2.14
CA GLU A 24 8.48 12.94 -2.80
C GLU A 24 7.26 12.78 -1.86
N GLY A 25 7.48 12.46 -0.57
CA GLY A 25 6.41 12.37 0.42
C GLY A 25 5.58 11.08 0.37
N PHE A 26 6.08 10.03 -0.27
CA PHE A 26 5.38 8.75 -0.34
C PHE A 26 5.33 8.04 1.01
N ALA A 27 6.21 8.42 1.94
CA ALA A 27 6.38 7.80 3.24
C ALA A 27 6.61 6.27 3.14
N PRO A 28 7.66 5.82 2.41
CA PRO A 28 7.91 4.40 2.20
C PRO A 28 8.09 3.69 3.54
N GLY A 29 7.42 2.54 3.70
CA GLY A 29 7.64 1.67 4.83
C GLY A 29 8.97 0.93 4.71
N LEU A 30 9.56 0.62 5.85
CA LEU A 30 10.81 -0.14 5.89
C LEU A 30 10.57 -1.56 5.35
N GLY A 31 11.28 -1.93 4.30
CA GLY A 31 11.14 -3.22 3.62
C GLY A 31 10.08 -3.25 2.50
N ASP A 32 9.26 -2.20 2.33
CA ASP A 32 8.19 -2.21 1.34
C ASP A 32 8.73 -2.49 -0.08
N ILE A 33 9.76 -1.78 -0.54
CA ILE A 33 10.31 -1.93 -1.90
C ILE A 33 10.94 -3.33 -2.11
N GLU A 34 11.52 -3.91 -1.06
CA GLU A 34 12.03 -5.28 -1.11
C GLU A 34 10.90 -6.28 -1.35
N ILE A 35 9.78 -6.14 -0.63
CA ILE A 35 8.59 -6.98 -0.81
C ILE A 35 8.01 -6.82 -2.21
N TYR A 36 7.92 -5.58 -2.73
CA TYR A 36 7.45 -5.33 -4.10
C TYR A 36 8.30 -6.09 -5.13
N ARG A 37 9.63 -6.04 -4.96
CA ARG A 37 10.57 -6.75 -5.83
C ARG A 37 10.43 -8.28 -5.71
N GLN A 38 10.11 -8.81 -4.53
CA GLN A 38 9.88 -10.24 -4.31
C GLN A 38 8.56 -10.70 -4.93
N THR A 39 7.52 -9.87 -4.88
CA THR A 39 6.19 -10.14 -5.46
C THR A 39 6.28 -10.33 -6.97
N ASP A 40 7.03 -9.46 -7.66
CA ASP A 40 7.33 -9.58 -9.09
C ASP A 40 8.77 -9.15 -9.36
N ARG A 41 9.67 -10.12 -9.54
CA ARG A 41 11.11 -9.86 -9.74
C ARG A 41 11.40 -9.05 -10.99
N GLN A 42 10.52 -9.09 -11.98
CA GLN A 42 10.66 -8.36 -13.24
C GLN A 42 9.78 -7.10 -13.29
N GLY A 43 9.09 -6.77 -12.19
CA GLY A 43 8.10 -5.70 -12.10
C GLY A 43 8.62 -4.37 -11.57
N LEU A 44 9.91 -4.23 -11.23
CA LEU A 44 10.49 -2.98 -10.77
C LEU A 44 11.68 -2.58 -11.62
N TRP A 45 11.72 -1.31 -12.04
CA TRP A 45 12.80 -0.80 -12.89
C TRP A 45 13.37 0.51 -12.38
N ILE A 46 14.66 0.68 -12.66
CA ILE A 46 15.42 1.92 -12.50
C ILE A 46 15.93 2.39 -13.87
N ALA A 47 15.80 3.67 -14.14
CA ALA A 47 16.29 4.29 -15.36
C ALA A 47 17.63 5.00 -15.11
N TRP A 48 18.60 4.75 -15.97
CA TRP A 48 19.93 5.33 -15.94
C TRP A 48 20.18 6.20 -17.18
N LEU A 49 20.74 7.37 -16.99
CA LEU A 49 21.22 8.23 -18.05
C LEU A 49 22.72 8.46 -17.86
N ASP A 50 23.54 7.93 -18.77
CA ASP A 50 25.02 8.04 -18.69
C ASP A 50 25.57 7.70 -17.28
N GLN A 51 25.12 6.59 -16.69
CA GLN A 51 25.49 6.08 -15.36
C GLN A 51 24.89 6.83 -14.17
N GLU A 52 24.06 7.84 -14.39
CA GLU A 52 23.30 8.51 -13.33
C GLU A 52 21.87 7.93 -13.23
N PRO A 53 21.40 7.52 -12.05
CA PRO A 53 20.03 7.04 -11.89
C PRO A 53 19.09 8.24 -11.91
N ILE A 54 18.07 8.22 -12.80
CA ILE A 54 17.20 9.37 -13.06
C ILE A 54 15.72 9.14 -12.79
N GLY A 55 15.31 7.91 -12.53
CA GLY A 55 13.91 7.61 -12.27
C GLY A 55 13.66 6.13 -12.04
N CYS A 56 12.44 5.82 -11.60
CA CYS A 56 12.00 4.45 -11.37
C CYS A 56 10.51 4.29 -11.64
N ILE A 57 10.07 3.05 -11.78
CA ILE A 57 8.67 2.68 -11.85
C ILE A 57 8.50 1.23 -11.37
N ALA A 58 7.37 0.95 -10.71
CA ALA A 58 6.89 -0.40 -10.45
C ALA A 58 5.72 -0.70 -11.36
N GLY A 59 5.67 -1.91 -11.92
CA GLY A 59 4.54 -2.48 -12.62
C GLY A 59 4.44 -3.94 -12.18
N VAL A 60 3.90 -4.16 -10.97
CA VAL A 60 3.92 -5.45 -10.29
C VAL A 60 2.72 -6.29 -10.70
N ARG A 61 2.98 -7.53 -11.09
CA ARG A 61 1.97 -8.56 -11.32
C ARG A 61 1.64 -9.26 -10.03
N TYR A 62 0.37 -9.28 -9.65
CA TYR A 62 -0.10 -10.11 -8.54
C TYR A 62 -0.45 -11.53 -8.99
N ASN A 63 -1.00 -11.64 -10.19
CA ASN A 63 -1.38 -12.91 -10.82
C ASN A 63 -1.53 -12.73 -12.34
N ILE A 64 -2.22 -13.66 -13.01
CA ILE A 64 -2.40 -13.64 -14.48
C ILE A 64 -3.44 -12.62 -14.96
N ASP A 65 -4.25 -12.04 -14.06
CA ASP A 65 -5.34 -11.13 -14.40
C ASP A 65 -5.12 -9.71 -13.91
N TYR A 66 -4.37 -9.53 -12.81
CA TYR A 66 -4.26 -8.27 -12.12
C TYR A 66 -2.83 -7.83 -11.84
N GLY A 67 -2.56 -6.56 -12.05
CA GLY A 67 -1.31 -5.90 -11.69
C GLY A 67 -1.51 -4.45 -11.26
N PHE A 68 -0.45 -3.85 -10.76
CA PHE A 68 -0.50 -2.50 -10.22
C PHE A 68 0.72 -1.68 -10.63
N ILE A 69 0.50 -0.42 -11.00
CA ILE A 69 1.58 0.54 -11.31
C ILE A 69 1.75 1.51 -10.16
N GLY A 70 2.97 1.61 -9.65
CA GLY A 70 3.34 2.55 -8.61
C GLY A 70 4.80 2.97 -8.65
N LEU A 71 5.30 3.62 -7.61
CA LEU A 71 6.68 4.11 -7.50
C LEU A 71 7.17 4.85 -8.77
N TYR A 72 6.27 5.53 -9.48
CA TYR A 72 6.60 6.23 -10.71
C TYR A 72 7.22 7.58 -10.40
N LEU A 73 8.53 7.63 -10.47
CA LEU A 73 9.34 8.81 -10.13
C LEU A 73 10.35 9.14 -11.22
N VAL A 74 10.55 10.43 -11.46
CA VAL A 74 11.68 10.97 -12.22
C VAL A 74 12.28 12.10 -11.40
N VAL A 75 13.60 12.10 -11.25
CA VAL A 75 14.30 13.15 -10.50
C VAL A 75 13.97 14.55 -11.07
N PRO A 76 13.83 15.59 -10.22
CA PRO A 76 13.29 16.89 -10.65
C PRO A 76 13.96 17.50 -11.89
N HIS A 77 15.28 17.46 -11.96
CA HIS A 77 16.05 18.08 -13.05
C HIS A 77 15.96 17.32 -14.40
N GLN A 78 15.39 16.12 -14.41
CA GLN A 78 15.17 15.29 -15.61
C GLN A 78 13.68 15.21 -16.01
N ARG A 79 12.79 15.91 -15.30
CA ARG A 79 11.35 15.98 -15.63
C ARG A 79 11.11 16.79 -16.90
N GLY A 80 10.04 16.45 -17.63
CA GLY A 80 9.66 17.16 -18.87
C GLY A 80 10.47 16.77 -20.10
N LEU A 81 11.52 15.92 -19.98
CA LEU A 81 12.39 15.51 -21.07
C LEU A 81 11.97 14.21 -21.76
N GLY A 82 10.83 13.65 -21.38
CA GLY A 82 10.27 12.42 -21.97
C GLY A 82 10.75 11.10 -21.38
N TYR A 83 11.67 11.10 -20.42
CA TYR A 83 12.16 9.89 -19.78
C TYR A 83 11.07 9.14 -19.00
N GLY A 84 10.23 9.86 -18.27
CA GLY A 84 9.09 9.27 -17.57
C GLY A 84 8.14 8.53 -18.50
N LYS A 85 7.88 9.05 -19.70
CA LYS A 85 7.06 8.37 -20.71
C LYS A 85 7.67 7.05 -21.18
N GLN A 86 8.99 6.93 -21.20
CA GLN A 86 9.68 5.69 -21.56
C GLN A 86 9.55 4.66 -20.44
N LEU A 87 9.76 5.05 -19.17
CA LEU A 87 9.50 4.21 -18.00
C LEU A 87 8.04 3.72 -17.98
N TRP A 88 7.09 4.64 -18.18
CA TRP A 88 5.67 4.33 -18.21
C TRP A 88 5.32 3.28 -19.27
N LYS A 89 5.81 3.46 -20.50
CA LYS A 89 5.61 2.47 -21.57
C LYS A 89 6.24 1.12 -21.24
N HIS A 90 7.38 1.12 -20.57
CA HIS A 90 8.06 -0.11 -20.16
C HIS A 90 7.20 -0.92 -19.19
N ALA A 91 6.66 -0.28 -18.14
CA ALA A 91 5.76 -0.90 -17.19
C ALA A 91 4.45 -1.38 -17.85
N LEU A 92 3.83 -0.55 -18.71
CA LEU A 92 2.63 -0.96 -19.45
C LEU A 92 2.86 -2.16 -20.37
N ASN A 93 4.02 -2.28 -20.99
CA ASN A 93 4.35 -3.44 -21.83
C ASN A 93 4.49 -4.72 -21.00
N HIS A 94 5.06 -4.63 -19.79
CA HIS A 94 5.16 -5.76 -18.87
C HIS A 94 3.79 -6.26 -18.42
N LEU A 95 2.81 -5.36 -18.28
CA LEU A 95 1.46 -5.66 -17.82
C LEU A 95 0.43 -5.79 -18.97
N ALA A 96 0.89 -5.84 -20.23
CA ALA A 96 0.01 -5.66 -21.39
C ALA A 96 -1.04 -6.77 -21.59
N ASP A 97 -0.77 -7.96 -21.11
CA ASP A 97 -1.63 -9.15 -21.19
C ASP A 97 -2.59 -9.32 -20.00
N LEU A 98 -2.51 -8.43 -18.99
CA LEU A 98 -3.39 -8.48 -17.84
C LEU A 98 -4.79 -7.92 -18.16
N THR A 99 -5.80 -8.50 -17.56
CA THR A 99 -7.19 -8.08 -17.68
C THR A 99 -7.43 -6.74 -17.01
N CYS A 100 -6.79 -6.49 -15.88
CA CYS A 100 -6.93 -5.25 -15.11
C CYS A 100 -5.60 -4.75 -14.58
N ILE A 101 -5.39 -3.44 -14.66
CA ILE A 101 -4.23 -2.75 -14.09
C ILE A 101 -4.72 -1.60 -13.21
N GLY A 102 -4.30 -1.59 -11.94
CA GLY A 102 -4.59 -0.53 -10.98
C GLY A 102 -3.46 0.47 -10.83
N LEU A 103 -3.78 1.66 -10.32
CA LEU A 103 -2.81 2.66 -9.85
C LEU A 103 -3.46 3.63 -8.85
N GLU A 104 -2.62 4.35 -8.10
CA GLU A 104 -3.02 5.54 -7.34
C GLU A 104 -2.47 6.81 -8.00
N ALA A 105 -3.36 7.67 -8.46
CA ALA A 105 -3.00 8.91 -9.14
C ALA A 105 -2.98 10.09 -8.18
N ALA A 106 -1.90 10.86 -8.16
CA ALA A 106 -1.95 12.21 -7.58
C ALA A 106 -2.97 13.06 -8.38
N PRO A 107 -3.75 13.97 -7.74
CA PRO A 107 -4.81 14.73 -8.40
C PRO A 107 -4.37 15.44 -9.69
N ALA A 108 -3.16 15.97 -9.72
CA ALA A 108 -2.59 16.64 -10.90
C ALA A 108 -2.27 15.69 -12.07
N ARG A 109 -2.32 14.38 -11.87
CA ARG A 109 -1.96 13.35 -12.88
C ARG A 109 -3.14 12.53 -13.39
N ILE A 110 -4.34 12.74 -12.89
CA ILE A 110 -5.53 11.98 -13.28
C ILE A 110 -5.74 12.05 -14.81
N LEU A 111 -5.68 13.24 -15.41
CA LEU A 111 -5.86 13.41 -16.85
C LEU A 111 -4.75 12.73 -17.67
N ASP A 112 -3.52 12.71 -17.16
CA ASP A 112 -2.41 12.02 -17.83
C ASP A 112 -2.71 10.52 -17.92
N TYR A 113 -3.15 9.89 -16.82
CA TYR A 113 -3.48 8.47 -16.80
C TYR A 113 -4.77 8.13 -17.56
N SER A 114 -5.77 9.02 -17.53
CA SER A 114 -6.96 8.86 -18.38
C SER A 114 -6.61 8.82 -19.87
N GLY A 115 -5.60 9.57 -20.30
CA GLY A 115 -5.06 9.51 -21.66
C GLY A 115 -4.42 8.16 -22.04
N TRP A 116 -4.15 7.28 -21.06
CA TRP A 116 -3.66 5.91 -21.23
C TRP A 116 -4.76 4.86 -21.03
N GLY A 117 -6.02 5.26 -20.93
CA GLY A 117 -7.19 4.38 -20.78
C GLY A 117 -7.49 3.98 -19.35
N PHE A 118 -6.95 4.69 -18.33
CA PHE A 118 -7.34 4.48 -16.95
C PHE A 118 -8.59 5.30 -16.62
N GLU A 119 -9.51 4.70 -15.90
CA GLU A 119 -10.74 5.31 -15.42
C GLU A 119 -10.68 5.52 -13.90
N SER A 120 -11.19 6.66 -13.44
CA SER A 120 -11.27 6.98 -12.02
C SER A 120 -12.30 6.10 -11.32
N SER A 121 -11.94 5.58 -10.15
CA SER A 121 -12.77 4.69 -9.35
C SER A 121 -13.16 5.34 -8.02
N SER A 122 -12.20 5.58 -7.13
CA SER A 122 -12.46 6.17 -5.81
C SER A 122 -11.32 7.05 -5.34
N ILE A 123 -11.65 7.96 -4.43
CA ILE A 123 -10.64 8.76 -3.73
C ILE A 123 -10.06 7.93 -2.59
N THR A 124 -8.74 7.82 -2.51
CA THR A 124 -8.04 7.30 -1.35
C THR A 124 -7.56 8.48 -0.51
N THR A 125 -7.84 8.47 0.80
CA THR A 125 -7.41 9.54 1.71
C THR A 125 -6.29 9.04 2.61
N ARG A 126 -5.17 9.76 2.64
CA ARG A 126 -4.11 9.58 3.64
C ARG A 126 -4.47 10.36 4.89
N TRP A 127 -4.44 9.66 6.00
CA TRP A 127 -4.69 10.19 7.34
C TRP A 127 -3.43 10.14 8.17
N SER A 128 -3.27 11.14 9.05
CA SER A 128 -2.21 11.16 10.03
C SER A 128 -2.72 11.48 11.42
N CYS A 129 -2.03 10.98 12.43
CA CYS A 129 -2.14 11.43 13.80
C CYS A 129 -0.78 11.34 14.51
N PHE A 130 -0.66 12.01 15.64
CA PHE A 130 0.48 11.83 16.54
C PHE A 130 0.05 10.94 17.70
N ASN A 131 0.50 9.69 17.68
CA ASN A 131 0.22 8.71 18.69
C ASN A 131 1.07 8.94 19.94
N LYS A 132 0.42 9.20 21.09
CA LYS A 132 1.10 9.40 22.38
C LYS A 132 1.33 8.11 23.15
N GLY A 133 0.87 6.97 22.63
CA GLY A 133 0.91 5.67 23.33
C GLY A 133 -0.16 5.51 24.41
N GLU A 134 -0.96 6.54 24.67
CA GLU A 134 -2.08 6.50 25.61
C GLU A 134 -3.34 6.03 24.89
N LEU A 135 -4.06 5.07 25.48
CA LEU A 135 -5.30 4.55 24.92
C LEU A 135 -6.46 4.93 25.83
N ASP A 136 -7.42 5.67 25.29
CA ASP A 136 -8.72 5.82 25.91
C ASP A 136 -9.55 4.54 25.69
N ASP A 137 -10.19 4.02 26.72
CA ASP A 137 -11.02 2.80 26.66
C ASP A 137 -12.40 3.02 26.02
N LEU A 138 -12.53 4.02 25.15
CA LEU A 138 -13.81 4.47 24.56
C LEU A 138 -14.53 3.44 23.67
N TRP A 139 -13.82 2.38 23.21
CA TRP A 139 -14.37 1.49 22.16
C TRP A 139 -14.70 0.08 22.61
N GLY A 140 -14.62 -0.21 23.91
CA GLY A 140 -14.88 -1.54 24.45
C GLY A 140 -13.74 -2.53 24.21
N GLY A 141 -13.86 -3.71 24.85
CA GLY A 141 -12.93 -4.83 24.65
C GLY A 141 -13.22 -5.61 23.37
N LEU A 142 -12.42 -6.62 23.13
CA LEU A 142 -12.69 -7.60 22.07
C LEU A 142 -14.02 -8.33 22.36
N PRO A 143 -14.91 -8.50 21.37
CA PRO A 143 -16.14 -9.26 21.56
C PRO A 143 -15.88 -10.69 22.05
N PRO A 144 -16.78 -11.27 22.88
CA PRO A 144 -16.67 -12.67 23.27
C PRO A 144 -16.58 -13.61 22.07
N GLY A 145 -15.75 -14.66 22.17
CA GLY A 145 -15.53 -15.63 21.11
C GLY A 145 -14.45 -15.24 20.10
N LEU A 146 -13.92 -14.01 20.17
CA LEU A 146 -12.75 -13.62 19.39
C LEU A 146 -11.47 -13.57 20.23
N GLN A 147 -10.36 -13.93 19.63
CA GLN A 147 -9.03 -13.83 20.21
C GLN A 147 -8.09 -13.07 19.30
N VAL A 148 -7.09 -12.40 19.88
CA VAL A 148 -6.00 -11.75 19.14
C VAL A 148 -4.84 -12.71 19.05
N VAL A 149 -4.29 -12.85 17.85
CA VAL A 149 -3.01 -13.52 17.60
C VAL A 149 -2.03 -12.53 16.96
N GLU A 150 -0.73 -12.70 17.23
CA GLU A 150 0.30 -11.77 16.74
C GLU A 150 1.52 -12.49 16.18
N GLY A 151 2.22 -11.81 15.27
CA GLY A 151 3.49 -12.26 14.71
C GLY A 151 3.41 -13.64 14.04
N SER A 152 4.26 -14.57 14.46
CA SER A 152 4.32 -15.94 13.91
C SER A 152 3.10 -16.80 14.18
N ASP A 153 2.27 -16.42 15.17
CA ASP A 153 1.05 -17.17 15.53
C ASP A 153 -0.14 -16.81 14.63
N VAL A 154 0.02 -15.80 13.76
CA VAL A 154 -1.01 -15.42 12.77
C VAL A 154 -1.07 -16.49 11.68
N PRO A 155 -2.22 -17.19 11.50
CA PRO A 155 -2.36 -18.23 10.51
C PRO A 155 -2.45 -17.61 9.10
N SER A 156 -1.37 -17.72 8.33
CA SER A 156 -1.25 -17.11 7.00
C SER A 156 -2.40 -17.51 6.07
N GLU A 157 -2.82 -18.79 6.08
CA GLU A 157 -3.90 -19.28 5.23
C GLU A 157 -5.25 -18.62 5.54
N ALA A 158 -5.62 -18.51 6.82
CA ALA A 158 -6.88 -17.87 7.24
C ALA A 158 -6.90 -16.38 6.84
N VAL A 159 -5.76 -15.68 7.00
CA VAL A 159 -5.63 -14.28 6.61
C VAL A 159 -5.67 -14.12 5.09
N GLN A 160 -5.02 -14.99 4.32
CA GLN A 160 -5.04 -14.96 2.87
C GLN A 160 -6.45 -15.22 2.29
N LEU A 161 -7.20 -16.16 2.86
CA LEU A 161 -8.60 -16.41 2.47
C LEU A 161 -9.49 -15.20 2.77
N TYR A 162 -9.26 -14.54 3.90
CA TYR A 162 -10.00 -13.35 4.31
C TYR A 162 -9.69 -12.15 3.40
N ASP A 163 -8.42 -11.91 3.07
CA ASP A 163 -7.95 -10.85 2.16
C ASP A 163 -8.50 -11.06 0.74
N ALA A 164 -8.43 -12.29 0.23
CA ALA A 164 -8.83 -12.63 -1.15
C ALA A 164 -10.30 -12.34 -1.48
N GLN A 165 -11.16 -12.23 -0.47
CA GLN A 165 -12.57 -11.86 -0.63
C GLN A 165 -12.81 -10.35 -0.68
N ARG A 166 -11.79 -9.54 -0.35
CA ARG A 166 -11.85 -8.10 -0.16
C ARG A 166 -10.90 -7.31 -1.05
N GLU A 167 -10.20 -8.00 -1.91
CA GLU A 167 -9.27 -7.41 -2.88
C GLU A 167 -9.72 -7.73 -4.31
N PRO A 168 -9.46 -6.87 -5.29
CA PRO A 168 -9.86 -7.08 -6.69
C PRO A 168 -9.34 -8.39 -7.28
N SER A 169 -8.26 -8.89 -6.72
CA SER A 169 -7.67 -10.16 -7.12
C SER A 169 -6.82 -10.76 -6.00
N PRO A 170 -6.85 -12.09 -5.80
CA PRO A 170 -6.03 -12.75 -4.79
C PRO A 170 -4.53 -12.44 -4.98
N ARG A 171 -3.85 -12.12 -3.88
CA ARG A 171 -2.43 -11.72 -3.84
C ARG A 171 -1.61 -12.51 -2.80
N PRO A 172 -1.69 -13.87 -2.78
CA PRO A 172 -1.15 -14.67 -1.69
C PRO A 172 0.37 -14.52 -1.51
N HIS A 173 1.14 -14.39 -2.59
CA HIS A 173 2.59 -14.20 -2.52
C HIS A 173 2.96 -12.85 -1.87
N PHE A 174 2.37 -11.77 -2.36
CA PHE A 174 2.54 -10.45 -1.77
C PHE A 174 2.20 -10.46 -0.28
N LEU A 175 1.04 -11.01 0.07
CA LEU A 175 0.54 -10.98 1.43
C LEU A 175 1.41 -11.84 2.37
N ALA A 176 1.92 -12.98 1.92
CA ALA A 176 2.83 -13.82 2.70
C ALA A 176 4.12 -13.07 3.06
N ASP A 177 4.76 -12.43 2.08
CA ASP A 177 5.96 -11.63 2.29
C ASP A 177 5.66 -10.40 3.15
N TRP A 178 4.51 -9.76 2.91
CA TRP A 178 4.08 -8.59 3.68
C TRP A 178 3.84 -8.87 5.15
N LEU A 179 3.12 -9.95 5.46
CA LEU A 179 2.84 -10.36 6.84
C LEU A 179 4.08 -10.92 7.54
N GLY A 180 4.95 -11.63 6.82
CA GLY A 180 6.15 -12.25 7.36
C GLY A 180 7.36 -11.32 7.51
N HIS A 181 7.32 -10.09 6.96
CA HIS A 181 8.49 -9.21 6.97
C HIS A 181 8.80 -8.70 8.38
N GLN A 182 10.07 -8.83 8.78
CA GLN A 182 10.56 -8.52 10.13
C GLN A 182 10.42 -7.05 10.57
N SER A 183 10.24 -6.11 9.64
CA SER A 183 10.15 -4.68 9.95
C SER A 183 8.82 -4.25 10.56
N GLY A 184 7.86 -5.13 10.71
CA GLY A 184 6.52 -4.78 11.18
C GLY A 184 5.96 -5.71 12.23
N GLN A 185 4.79 -5.35 12.76
CA GLN A 185 3.99 -6.19 13.64
C GLN A 185 2.64 -6.44 12.97
N VAL A 186 2.24 -7.73 12.95
CA VAL A 186 0.93 -8.18 12.44
C VAL A 186 0.07 -8.62 13.60
N LEU A 187 -1.21 -8.25 13.55
CA LEU A 187 -2.25 -8.78 14.44
C LEU A 187 -3.37 -9.35 13.57
N ALA A 188 -3.98 -10.45 14.03
CA ALA A 188 -5.23 -10.96 13.48
C ALA A 188 -6.23 -11.27 14.59
N LEU A 189 -7.52 -11.18 14.24
CA LEU A 189 -8.65 -11.53 15.09
C LEU A 189 -9.23 -12.84 14.58
N LEU A 190 -9.23 -13.86 15.41
CA LEU A 190 -9.71 -15.20 15.07
C LEU A 190 -10.88 -15.59 15.98
N ASP A 191 -11.85 -16.33 15.43
CA ASP A 191 -12.85 -17.01 16.21
C ASP A 191 -12.34 -18.35 16.77
N GLU A 192 -13.19 -19.06 17.50
CA GLU A 192 -12.88 -20.37 18.09
C GLU A 192 -12.63 -21.46 17.04
N ASN A 193 -13.08 -21.26 15.81
CA ASN A 193 -12.88 -22.17 14.66
C ASN A 193 -11.63 -21.82 13.84
N GLY A 194 -10.94 -20.72 14.18
CA GLY A 194 -9.78 -20.23 13.48
C GLY A 194 -10.10 -19.36 12.25
N ASN A 195 -11.36 -18.95 12.04
CA ASN A 195 -11.71 -18.02 10.97
C ASN A 195 -11.22 -16.61 11.30
N CYS A 196 -10.71 -15.91 10.30
CA CYS A 196 -10.28 -14.52 10.42
C CYS A 196 -11.47 -13.55 10.37
N HIS A 197 -11.53 -12.60 11.30
CA HIS A 197 -12.52 -11.52 11.40
C HIS A 197 -11.92 -10.12 11.26
N GLY A 198 -10.61 -10.09 11.04
CA GLY A 198 -9.86 -8.88 10.79
C GLY A 198 -8.38 -9.07 11.01
N PHE A 199 -7.57 -8.32 10.30
CA PHE A 199 -6.13 -8.29 10.50
C PHE A 199 -5.56 -6.93 10.12
N GLY A 200 -4.36 -6.65 10.60
CA GLY A 200 -3.65 -5.44 10.22
C GLY A 200 -2.16 -5.54 10.51
N ARG A 201 -1.38 -4.77 9.78
CA ARG A 201 0.06 -4.65 9.97
C ARG A 201 0.45 -3.19 10.22
N ILE A 202 1.28 -2.97 11.25
CA ILE A 202 2.00 -1.71 11.46
C ILE A 202 3.48 -1.90 11.13
N ARG A 203 4.11 -0.90 10.54
CA ARG A 203 5.54 -0.90 10.21
C ARG A 203 6.15 0.49 10.28
N PRO A 204 7.47 0.61 10.54
CA PRO A 204 8.17 1.89 10.46
C PRO A 204 8.10 2.47 9.04
N CYS A 205 8.03 3.79 8.91
CA CYS A 205 8.10 4.47 7.62
C CYS A 205 8.98 5.73 7.70
N LEU A 206 9.49 6.15 6.54
CA LEU A 206 10.34 7.32 6.40
C LEU A 206 9.49 8.52 5.95
N LEU A 207 9.27 9.46 6.84
CA LEU A 207 8.61 10.72 6.49
C LEU A 207 9.61 11.66 5.81
N GLN A 208 9.13 12.70 5.12
CA GLN A 208 10.01 13.74 4.55
C GLN A 208 10.92 14.30 5.65
N ASP A 209 10.34 14.60 6.80
CA ASP A 209 11.05 15.06 8.00
C ASP A 209 10.87 14.04 9.13
N GLY A 210 11.90 13.20 9.35
CA GLY A 210 11.91 12.22 10.43
C GLY A 210 11.38 10.84 10.04
N GLU A 211 10.84 10.15 11.03
CA GLU A 211 10.33 8.78 10.94
C GLU A 211 8.95 8.70 11.57
N GLY A 212 8.20 7.68 11.19
CA GLY A 212 6.86 7.41 11.69
C GLY A 212 6.48 5.96 11.52
N TRP A 213 5.19 5.72 11.58
CA TRP A 213 4.58 4.40 11.45
C TRP A 213 3.49 4.43 10.37
N ARG A 214 3.30 3.33 9.67
CA ARG A 214 2.14 3.12 8.77
C ARG A 214 1.39 1.87 9.20
N ILE A 215 0.06 1.98 9.26
CA ILE A 215 -0.84 0.82 9.34
C ILE A 215 -1.38 0.56 7.94
N GLY A 216 -1.22 -0.68 7.48
CA GLY A 216 -1.73 -1.18 6.22
C GLY A 216 -1.09 -2.52 5.82
N PRO A 217 -1.91 -3.48 5.31
CA PRO A 217 -3.37 -3.40 5.24
C PRO A 217 -4.03 -3.42 6.62
N LEU A 218 -5.30 -2.98 6.66
CA LEU A 218 -6.18 -3.15 7.81
C LEU A 218 -7.56 -3.52 7.30
N LEU A 219 -7.97 -4.75 7.53
CA LEU A 219 -9.28 -5.26 7.17
C LEU A 219 -10.00 -5.75 8.43
N ALA A 220 -11.32 -5.54 8.50
CA ALA A 220 -12.10 -6.00 9.65
C ALA A 220 -13.59 -6.06 9.30
N ASP A 221 -14.32 -7.01 9.88
CA ASP A 221 -15.77 -7.19 9.69
C ASP A 221 -16.62 -6.04 10.25
N SER A 222 -16.01 -5.12 10.99
CA SER A 222 -16.73 -3.95 11.53
C SER A 222 -15.78 -2.82 11.93
N PRO A 223 -16.28 -1.57 12.00
CA PRO A 223 -15.52 -0.43 12.51
C PRO A 223 -14.99 -0.61 13.94
N GLY A 224 -15.71 -1.33 14.79
CA GLY A 224 -15.29 -1.64 16.16
C GLY A 224 -14.06 -2.54 16.20
N LEU A 225 -14.01 -3.57 15.33
CA LEU A 225 -12.85 -4.46 15.21
C LEU A 225 -11.65 -3.73 14.58
N ALA A 226 -11.90 -2.89 13.57
CA ALA A 226 -10.87 -2.04 12.99
C ALA A 226 -10.26 -1.08 14.03
N ALA A 227 -11.10 -0.40 14.82
CA ALA A 227 -10.67 0.45 15.92
C ALA A 227 -9.82 -0.31 16.93
N TYR A 228 -10.25 -1.51 17.31
CA TYR A 228 -9.51 -2.37 18.22
C TYR A 228 -8.11 -2.70 17.68
N LEU A 229 -8.02 -3.12 16.40
CA LEU A 229 -6.74 -3.43 15.75
C LEU A 229 -5.82 -2.21 15.68
N ILE A 230 -6.34 -1.04 15.25
CA ILE A 230 -5.56 0.21 15.22
C ILE A 230 -4.96 0.50 16.59
N ARG A 231 -5.77 0.46 17.62
CA ARG A 231 -5.33 0.75 19.00
C ARG A 231 -4.27 -0.22 19.51
N LYS A 232 -4.45 -1.52 19.24
CA LYS A 232 -3.48 -2.55 19.64
C LYS A 232 -2.16 -2.40 18.88
N LEU A 233 -2.21 -2.13 17.57
CA LEU A 233 -1.03 -1.90 16.75
C LEU A 233 -0.27 -0.64 17.19
N GLN A 234 -0.97 0.46 17.47
CA GLN A 234 -0.33 1.72 17.86
C GLN A 234 0.19 1.75 19.30
N GLN A 235 -0.28 0.85 20.18
CA GLN A 235 0.02 0.88 21.62
C GLN A 235 1.52 0.83 21.91
N ARG A 236 2.30 0.11 21.09
CA ARG A 236 3.74 -0.08 21.24
C ARG A 236 4.56 0.84 20.27
N HIS A 237 3.89 1.70 19.52
CA HIS A 237 4.49 2.45 18.44
C HIS A 237 4.14 3.95 18.53
N PRO A 238 4.73 4.69 19.49
CA PRO A 238 4.48 6.12 19.66
C PRO A 238 5.09 6.92 18.50
N GLY A 239 4.53 8.10 18.21
CA GLY A 239 5.00 9.02 17.18
C GLY A 239 3.99 9.25 16.06
N ALA A 240 4.45 9.76 14.93
CA ALA A 240 3.60 9.99 13.78
C ALA A 240 3.08 8.66 13.20
N LEU A 241 1.78 8.59 12.93
CA LEU A 241 1.11 7.41 12.40
C LEU A 241 0.31 7.78 11.15
N LEU A 242 0.49 7.00 10.08
CA LEU A 242 -0.20 7.15 8.79
C LEU A 242 -1.11 5.96 8.53
N ILE A 243 -2.29 6.24 7.94
CA ILE A 243 -3.25 5.25 7.42
C ILE A 243 -3.81 5.76 6.10
N ASP A 244 -3.89 4.91 5.07
CA ASP A 244 -4.45 5.24 3.76
C ASP A 244 -5.80 4.51 3.60
N THR A 245 -6.94 5.22 3.64
CA THR A 245 -8.28 4.61 3.57
C THR A 245 -8.87 4.69 2.17
N PRO A 246 -9.48 3.60 1.65
CA PRO A 246 -10.21 3.65 0.37
C PRO A 246 -11.52 4.43 0.50
N GLY A 247 -11.87 5.21 -0.53
CA GLY A 247 -13.03 6.10 -0.49
C GLY A 247 -14.39 5.40 -0.53
N PHE A 248 -14.44 4.13 -0.88
CA PHE A 248 -15.69 3.35 -0.82
C PHE A 248 -16.10 2.97 0.59
N ASN A 249 -15.17 2.94 1.54
CA ASN A 249 -15.48 2.65 2.93
C ASN A 249 -15.75 3.94 3.72
N PHE A 250 -17.00 4.38 3.75
CA PHE A 250 -17.41 5.55 4.53
C PHE A 250 -17.21 5.38 6.03
N ALA A 251 -17.36 4.14 6.54
CA ALA A 251 -17.15 3.84 7.95
C ALA A 251 -15.66 3.99 8.34
N ALA A 252 -14.73 3.71 7.42
CA ALA A 252 -13.32 3.95 7.65
C ALA A 252 -13.02 5.45 7.83
N LYS A 253 -13.61 6.31 7.00
CA LYS A 253 -13.47 7.77 7.12
C LYS A 253 -13.99 8.28 8.47
N GLU A 254 -15.19 7.86 8.86
CA GLU A 254 -15.78 8.23 10.14
C GLU A 254 -14.94 7.73 11.32
N LEU A 255 -14.41 6.52 11.22
CA LEU A 255 -13.50 5.95 12.20
C LEU A 255 -12.23 6.79 12.35
N MET A 256 -11.58 7.20 11.25
CA MET A 256 -10.39 8.03 11.31
C MET A 256 -10.66 9.36 12.02
N LEU A 257 -11.76 10.04 11.69
CA LEU A 257 -12.16 11.28 12.35
C LEU A 257 -12.40 11.08 13.85
N THR A 258 -13.08 10.00 14.21
CA THR A 258 -13.41 9.69 15.62
C THR A 258 -12.16 9.33 16.43
N LEU A 259 -11.16 8.69 15.82
CA LEU A 259 -9.87 8.39 16.42
C LEU A 259 -8.92 9.61 16.44
N GLY A 260 -9.35 10.78 15.94
CA GLY A 260 -8.58 12.01 15.96
C GLY A 260 -7.53 12.14 14.87
N PHE A 261 -7.62 11.33 13.82
CA PHE A 261 -6.78 11.49 12.63
C PHE A 261 -7.19 12.72 11.81
N ARG A 262 -6.24 13.28 11.08
CA ARG A 262 -6.45 14.39 10.14
C ARG A 262 -6.12 13.94 8.74
N ALA A 263 -6.92 14.37 7.76
CA ALA A 263 -6.62 14.13 6.35
C ALA A 263 -5.41 14.99 5.93
N GLU A 264 -4.42 14.33 5.33
CA GLU A 264 -3.16 14.96 4.86
C GLU A 264 -3.18 15.19 3.34
N SER A 265 -3.59 14.16 2.60
CA SER A 265 -3.60 14.19 1.15
C SER A 265 -4.62 13.20 0.59
N GLU A 266 -4.92 13.36 -0.69
CA GLU A 266 -5.82 12.48 -1.42
C GLU A 266 -5.15 12.02 -2.72
N THR A 267 -5.44 10.78 -3.11
CA THR A 267 -5.13 10.23 -4.43
C THR A 267 -6.39 9.69 -5.07
N MET A 268 -6.35 9.45 -6.37
CA MET A 268 -7.44 8.82 -7.11
C MET A 268 -7.03 7.39 -7.47
N ARG A 269 -7.74 6.41 -6.95
CA ARG A 269 -7.65 5.03 -7.41
C ARG A 269 -8.19 4.97 -8.83
N MET A 270 -7.39 4.46 -9.76
CA MET A 270 -7.77 4.32 -11.15
C MET A 270 -7.49 2.91 -11.65
N TYR A 271 -8.29 2.45 -12.60
CA TYR A 271 -8.11 1.15 -13.23
C TYR A 271 -8.18 1.24 -14.75
N ARG A 272 -7.45 0.35 -15.42
CA ARG A 272 -7.55 0.10 -16.85
C ARG A 272 -7.91 -1.37 -17.06
N GLY A 273 -9.00 -1.63 -17.78
CA GLY A 273 -9.57 -2.95 -17.99
C GLY A 273 -10.70 -3.27 -17.02
N GLU A 274 -11.12 -4.53 -16.98
CA GLU A 274 -12.26 -4.97 -16.18
C GLU A 274 -11.80 -5.31 -14.76
N LEU A 275 -12.36 -4.59 -13.79
CA LEU A 275 -12.16 -4.86 -12.37
C LEU A 275 -13.24 -5.85 -11.90
N SER A 276 -12.83 -6.86 -11.14
CA SER A 276 -13.80 -7.69 -10.42
C SER A 276 -14.55 -6.84 -9.39
N GLU A 277 -15.86 -6.98 -9.32
CA GLU A 277 -16.66 -6.34 -8.28
C GLU A 277 -16.27 -6.93 -6.92
N VAL A 278 -15.78 -6.09 -6.04
CA VAL A 278 -15.37 -6.46 -4.67
C VAL A 278 -16.00 -5.48 -3.70
N ASP A 279 -16.55 -6.00 -2.62
CA ASP A 279 -17.01 -5.18 -1.51
C ASP A 279 -15.80 -4.72 -0.67
N LEU A 280 -15.48 -3.44 -0.75
CA LEU A 280 -14.40 -2.81 0.01
C LEU A 280 -14.88 -2.25 1.37
N SER A 281 -16.10 -2.54 1.80
CA SER A 281 -16.66 -2.01 3.07
C SER A 281 -15.87 -2.48 4.32
N ASP A 282 -15.18 -3.62 4.22
CA ASP A 282 -14.34 -4.17 5.28
C ASP A 282 -12.87 -3.73 5.18
N VAL A 283 -12.47 -2.98 4.14
CA VAL A 283 -11.10 -2.47 3.97
C VAL A 283 -10.99 -1.10 4.63
N PHE A 284 -10.36 -1.05 5.80
CA PHE A 284 -10.13 0.18 6.57
C PHE A 284 -8.80 0.85 6.26
N ALA A 285 -7.82 0.09 5.75
CA ALA A 285 -6.60 0.65 5.20
C ALA A 285 -6.04 -0.23 4.07
N LEU A 286 -5.56 0.43 3.02
CA LEU A 286 -4.79 -0.21 1.95
C LEU A 286 -3.43 -0.67 2.48
N ALA A 287 -2.82 -1.65 1.84
CA ALA A 287 -1.46 -2.06 2.18
C ALA A 287 -0.47 -0.89 1.99
N CYS A 288 -0.56 -0.22 0.86
CA CYS A 288 0.19 0.99 0.52
C CYS A 288 -0.43 1.65 -0.72
N LEU A 289 -0.04 2.89 -1.03
CA LEU A 289 -0.49 3.58 -2.26
C LEU A 289 0.28 3.11 -3.50
N GLU A 290 1.46 2.57 -3.30
CA GLU A 290 2.40 2.23 -4.37
C GLU A 290 2.05 0.89 -5.05
N LEU A 291 1.31 0.01 -4.36
CA LEU A 291 0.87 -1.29 -4.90
C LEU A 291 -0.60 -1.64 -4.63
N GLY A 292 -1.35 -0.79 -3.94
CA GLY A 292 -2.79 -0.99 -3.68
C GLY A 292 -3.15 -1.64 -2.39
#